data_04f222340dabd6ac20182122bf32641e
#
_entry.id   04f222340dabd6ac20182122bf32641e
#
_cell.length_a   1.000
_cell.length_b   1.000
_cell.length_c   1.000
_cell.angle_alpha   90.00
_cell.angle_beta   90.00
_cell.angle_gamma   90.00
#
_symmetry.space_group_name_H-M   'P 1'
#
loop_
_entity.id
_entity.type
_entity.pdbx_description
1 polymer ?
#
loop_
_entity_poly.entity_id
_entity_poly.type
_entity_poly.pdbx_seq_one_letter_code
_entity_poly.pdbx_strand_id
1 'polypeptide(L)'
;MKLKLILAAAAACAMTVPAVAQDAPQYIVSLYRAAPGQQVALLKWMANQDRAATAAGVAASQIYVHTSGDSWDYLIINPVTTTEQDDAIEAAAKKMGIISGPRAGIEFRTMIASHTDTTTRGPQTAAQILATLGEK
;
A
#
# COMPACT_ATOMS: atom_id res chain seq x y z
N MET A 1 -34.65 21.15 -59.43
CA MET A 1 -34.51 21.40 -57.99
C MET A 1 -33.19 20.81 -57.54
N LYS A 2 -32.21 21.64 -57.18
CA LYS A 2 -30.86 21.18 -56.71
C LYS A 2 -30.78 21.32 -55.18
N LEU A 3 -30.76 20.17 -54.49
CA LEU A 3 -30.67 20.08 -53.03
C LEU A 3 -29.19 20.29 -52.63
N LYS A 4 -28.89 21.41 -51.97
CA LYS A 4 -27.55 21.67 -51.41
C LYS A 4 -27.45 21.05 -50.02
N LEU A 5 -26.61 20.02 -49.92
CA LEU A 5 -26.26 19.41 -48.63
C LEU A 5 -25.23 20.30 -47.93
N ILE A 6 -25.58 20.88 -46.80
CA ILE A 6 -24.67 21.64 -45.92
C ILE A 6 -24.10 20.64 -44.90
N LEU A 7 -22.81 20.34 -45.02
CA LEU A 7 -22.07 19.52 -44.09
C LEU A 7 -21.57 20.43 -42.96
N ALA A 8 -22.19 20.34 -41.77
CA ALA A 8 -21.72 21.03 -40.58
C ALA A 8 -20.64 20.19 -39.90
N ALA A 9 -19.38 20.63 -39.99
CA ALA A 9 -18.27 20.04 -39.24
C ALA A 9 -18.29 20.54 -37.79
N ALA A 10 -18.69 19.69 -36.87
CA ALA A 10 -18.57 19.97 -35.44
C ALA A 10 -17.11 19.71 -35.00
N ALA A 11 -16.33 20.77 -34.77
CA ALA A 11 -15.02 20.70 -34.18
C ALA A 11 -15.17 20.43 -32.66
N ALA A 12 -14.94 19.19 -32.25
CA ALA A 12 -14.84 18.84 -30.84
C ALA A 12 -13.49 19.33 -30.27
N CYS A 13 -13.51 20.49 -29.60
CA CYS A 13 -12.39 20.91 -28.77
C CYS A 13 -12.26 19.95 -27.59
N ALA A 14 -11.34 19.01 -27.70
CA ALA A 14 -10.91 18.21 -26.55
C ALA A 14 -10.18 19.15 -25.58
N MET A 15 -10.87 19.59 -24.53
CA MET A 15 -10.24 20.26 -23.41
C MET A 15 -9.39 19.23 -22.69
N THR A 16 -8.08 19.24 -22.91
CA THR A 16 -7.12 18.53 -22.08
C THR A 16 -7.08 19.24 -20.73
N VAL A 17 -7.84 18.72 -19.77
CA VAL A 17 -7.70 19.13 -18.37
C VAL A 17 -6.28 18.73 -17.98
N PRO A 18 -5.41 19.66 -17.50
CA PRO A 18 -4.11 19.27 -16.99
C PRO A 18 -4.36 18.30 -15.83
N ALA A 19 -3.84 17.07 -15.94
CA ALA A 19 -3.83 16.14 -14.84
C ALA A 19 -3.02 16.82 -13.71
N VAL A 20 -3.72 17.33 -12.69
CA VAL A 20 -3.07 17.74 -11.45
C VAL A 20 -2.32 16.49 -11.00
N ALA A 21 -1.00 16.58 -10.91
CA ALA A 21 -0.17 15.49 -10.43
C ALA A 21 -0.63 15.17 -9.02
N GLN A 22 -1.52 14.19 -8.88
CA GLN A 22 -1.98 13.71 -7.59
C GLN A 22 -0.74 13.13 -6.91
N ASP A 23 -0.41 13.65 -5.74
CA ASP A 23 0.73 13.14 -4.98
C ASP A 23 0.63 11.61 -4.89
N ALA A 24 1.66 10.91 -5.38
CA ALA A 24 1.66 9.46 -5.37
C ALA A 24 1.48 8.95 -3.93
N PRO A 25 0.68 7.89 -3.71
CA PRO A 25 0.39 7.39 -2.39
C PRO A 25 1.67 6.98 -1.65
N GLN A 26 1.64 7.08 -0.33
CA GLN A 26 2.73 6.68 0.53
C GLN A 26 2.50 5.28 1.09
N TYR A 27 3.59 4.54 1.24
CA TYR A 27 3.60 3.19 1.78
C TYR A 27 4.76 3.02 2.75
N ILE A 28 4.58 2.13 3.72
CA ILE A 28 5.66 1.57 4.51
C ILE A 28 6.05 0.25 3.85
N VAL A 29 7.30 0.18 3.37
CA VAL A 29 7.90 -1.05 2.85
C VAL A 29 8.77 -1.65 3.93
N SER A 30 8.46 -2.87 4.32
CA SER A 30 9.13 -3.59 5.40
C SER A 30 9.78 -4.86 4.89
N LEU A 31 11.00 -5.12 5.31
CA LEU A 31 11.68 -6.41 5.13
C LEU A 31 11.69 -7.15 6.46
N TYR A 32 11.19 -8.36 6.49
CA TYR A 32 11.12 -9.20 7.68
C TYR A 32 11.96 -10.46 7.55
N ARG A 33 12.68 -10.76 8.62
CA ARG A 33 13.26 -12.07 8.86
C ARG A 33 12.58 -12.70 10.06
N ALA A 34 11.90 -13.82 9.86
CA ALA A 34 11.25 -14.55 10.93
C ALA A 34 12.29 -15.15 11.90
N ALA A 35 11.95 -15.22 13.17
CA ALA A 35 12.73 -16.00 14.11
C ALA A 35 12.68 -17.50 13.72
N PRO A 36 13.71 -18.30 14.06
CA PRO A 36 13.73 -19.71 13.70
C PRO A 36 12.45 -20.44 14.13
N GLY A 37 11.80 -21.10 13.18
CA GLY A 37 10.54 -21.83 13.41
C GLY A 37 9.29 -20.96 13.55
N GLN A 38 9.39 -19.65 13.43
CA GLN A 38 8.24 -18.72 13.63
C GLN A 38 7.59 -18.23 12.33
N GLN A 39 8.01 -18.71 11.16
CA GLN A 39 7.50 -18.23 9.86
C GLN A 39 5.97 -18.32 9.76
N VAL A 40 5.40 -19.45 10.18
CA VAL A 40 3.95 -19.67 10.14
C VAL A 40 3.22 -18.80 11.17
N ALA A 41 3.79 -18.65 12.38
CA ALA A 41 3.22 -17.80 13.43
C ALA A 41 3.20 -16.33 12.97
N LEU A 42 4.28 -15.85 12.37
CA LEU A 42 4.39 -14.51 11.82
C LEU A 42 3.35 -14.27 10.71
N LEU A 43 3.19 -15.19 9.77
CA LEU A 43 2.16 -15.07 8.72
C LEU A 43 0.74 -15.06 9.29
N LYS A 44 0.44 -15.87 10.30
CA LYS A 44 -0.86 -15.85 10.96
C LYS A 44 -1.12 -14.52 11.68
N TRP A 45 -0.09 -13.99 12.31
CA TRP A 45 -0.16 -12.68 12.96
C TRP A 45 -0.47 -11.59 11.92
N MET A 46 0.28 -11.55 10.80
CA MET A 46 0.05 -10.60 9.70
C MET A 46 -1.37 -10.72 9.12
N ALA A 47 -1.83 -11.95 8.86
CA ALA A 47 -3.19 -12.19 8.36
C ALA A 47 -4.27 -11.67 9.32
N ASN A 48 -4.05 -11.74 10.63
CA ASN A 48 -4.96 -11.18 11.62
C ASN A 48 -4.97 -9.65 11.57
N GLN A 49 -3.80 -9.00 11.44
CA GLN A 49 -3.73 -7.54 11.29
C GLN A 49 -4.43 -7.08 9.99
N ASP A 50 -4.22 -7.78 8.88
CA ASP A 50 -4.90 -7.49 7.61
C ASP A 50 -6.43 -7.62 7.72
N ARG A 51 -6.92 -8.61 8.48
CA ARG A 51 -8.36 -8.75 8.73
C ARG A 51 -8.94 -7.56 9.50
N ALA A 52 -8.21 -7.07 10.50
CA ALA A 52 -8.63 -5.89 11.27
C ALA A 52 -8.59 -4.63 10.39
N ALA A 53 -7.53 -4.44 9.60
CA ALA A 53 -7.39 -3.33 8.66
C ALA A 53 -8.53 -3.33 7.62
N THR A 54 -8.81 -4.47 7.00
CA THR A 54 -9.89 -4.62 6.01
C THR A 54 -11.26 -4.33 6.62
N ALA A 55 -11.52 -4.77 7.85
CA ALA A 55 -12.76 -4.47 8.56
C ALA A 55 -12.90 -2.98 8.91
N ALA A 56 -11.81 -2.26 9.02
CA ALA A 56 -11.77 -0.80 9.19
C ALA A 56 -11.79 -0.02 7.86
N GLY A 57 -11.92 -0.70 6.70
CA GLY A 57 -11.91 -0.07 5.38
C GLY A 57 -10.52 0.30 4.86
N VAL A 58 -9.47 -0.21 5.48
CA VAL A 58 -8.07 -0.03 5.04
C VAL A 58 -7.66 -1.22 4.18
N ALA A 59 -6.91 -0.98 3.11
CA ALA A 59 -6.42 -2.05 2.25
C ALA A 59 -5.48 -2.99 3.01
N ALA A 60 -5.58 -4.29 2.72
CA ALA A 60 -4.65 -5.28 3.25
C ALA A 60 -3.23 -5.06 2.71
N SER A 61 -2.25 -5.57 3.43
CA SER A 61 -0.85 -5.57 3.04
C SER A 61 -0.62 -6.36 1.75
N GLN A 62 0.37 -5.94 0.96
CA GLN A 62 0.92 -6.77 -0.12
C GLN A 62 2.16 -7.50 0.40
N ILE A 63 2.14 -8.82 0.35
CA ILE A 63 3.23 -9.66 0.87
C ILE A 63 3.94 -10.35 -0.29
N TYR A 64 5.26 -10.19 -0.36
CA TYR A 64 6.15 -10.87 -1.28
C TYR A 64 7.03 -11.84 -0.50
N VAL A 65 7.05 -13.10 -0.93
CA VAL A 65 7.86 -14.15 -0.32
C VAL A 65 9.23 -14.19 -0.99
N HIS A 66 10.29 -14.21 -0.21
CA HIS A 66 11.65 -14.36 -0.73
C HIS A 66 11.83 -15.73 -1.41
N THR A 67 12.46 -15.73 -2.57
CA THR A 67 12.72 -16.98 -3.34
C THR A 67 14.21 -17.24 -3.55
N SER A 68 15.03 -16.20 -3.62
CA SER A 68 16.49 -16.31 -3.79
C SER A 68 17.17 -14.97 -3.57
N GLY A 69 18.42 -14.96 -3.13
CA GLY A 69 19.26 -13.77 -2.97
C GLY A 69 19.57 -13.44 -1.51
N ASP A 70 19.09 -12.31 -1.00
CA ASP A 70 19.36 -11.80 0.33
C ASP A 70 18.69 -12.63 1.45
N SER A 71 18.92 -12.29 2.72
CA SER A 71 18.58 -13.10 3.90
C SER A 71 17.28 -12.64 4.61
N TRP A 72 16.30 -12.08 3.91
CA TRP A 72 14.96 -11.80 4.44
C TRP A 72 13.95 -12.89 4.01
N ASP A 73 12.84 -13.02 4.71
CA ASP A 73 11.78 -13.99 4.38
C ASP A 73 10.61 -13.32 3.63
N TYR A 74 10.22 -12.11 4.04
CA TYR A 74 9.07 -11.39 3.50
C TYR A 74 9.40 -9.92 3.25
N LEU A 75 8.97 -9.41 2.08
CA LEU A 75 8.82 -7.98 1.83
C LEU A 75 7.34 -7.65 1.90
N ILE A 76 6.99 -6.63 2.66
CA ILE A 76 5.60 -6.22 2.88
C ILE A 76 5.45 -4.76 2.52
N ILE A 77 4.37 -4.44 1.80
CA ILE A 77 3.99 -3.07 1.45
C ILE A 77 2.65 -2.77 2.12
N ASN A 78 2.68 -1.88 3.11
CA ASN A 78 1.51 -1.40 3.84
C ASN A 78 1.15 0.02 3.38
N PRO A 79 -0.14 0.37 3.22
CA PRO A 79 -0.53 1.76 3.08
C PRO A 79 -0.16 2.54 4.35
N VAL A 80 0.24 3.80 4.19
CA VAL A 80 0.34 4.71 5.33
C VAL A 80 -1.08 5.08 5.77
N THR A 81 -1.37 4.92 7.06
CA THR A 81 -2.67 5.18 7.67
C THR A 81 -2.71 6.55 8.35
N THR A 82 -3.91 7.09 8.55
CA THR A 82 -4.16 8.23 9.43
C THR A 82 -4.45 7.76 10.86
N THR A 83 -4.38 8.68 11.82
CA THR A 83 -4.73 8.37 13.23
C THR A 83 -6.15 7.82 13.35
N GLU A 84 -7.10 8.36 12.60
CA GLU A 84 -8.49 7.89 12.60
C GLU A 84 -8.62 6.46 12.05
N GLN A 85 -7.82 6.13 11.05
CA GLN A 85 -7.76 4.77 10.51
C GLN A 85 -7.10 3.81 11.50
N ASP A 86 -6.05 4.22 12.19
CA ASP A 86 -5.40 3.41 13.22
C ASP A 86 -6.36 3.10 14.38
N ASP A 87 -7.12 4.10 14.85
CA ASP A 87 -8.14 3.94 15.87
C ASP A 87 -9.25 2.97 15.42
N ALA A 88 -9.68 3.07 14.15
CA ALA A 88 -10.68 2.18 13.58
C ALA A 88 -10.16 0.73 13.46
N ILE A 89 -8.90 0.54 13.07
CA ILE A 89 -8.22 -0.77 13.01
C ILE A 89 -8.15 -1.39 14.42
N GLU A 90 -7.74 -0.60 15.42
CA GLU A 90 -7.67 -1.08 16.81
C GLU A 90 -9.05 -1.48 17.34
N ALA A 91 -10.09 -0.70 17.07
CA ALA A 91 -11.46 -1.03 17.44
C ALA A 91 -11.95 -2.30 16.75
N ALA A 92 -11.63 -2.50 15.46
CA ALA A 92 -11.95 -3.72 14.73
C ALA A 92 -11.21 -4.94 15.30
N ALA A 93 -9.90 -4.81 15.58
CA ALA A 93 -9.11 -5.86 16.21
C ALA A 93 -9.71 -6.32 17.55
N LYS A 94 -10.06 -5.39 18.42
CA LYS A 94 -10.72 -5.67 19.71
C LYS A 94 -12.03 -6.45 19.54
N LYS A 95 -12.87 -6.05 18.57
CA LYS A 95 -14.13 -6.77 18.28
C LYS A 95 -13.91 -8.20 17.80
N MET A 96 -12.81 -8.46 17.11
CA MET A 96 -12.43 -9.78 16.58
C MET A 96 -11.63 -10.62 17.58
N GLY A 97 -11.31 -10.11 18.76
CA GLY A 97 -10.41 -10.77 19.71
C GLY A 97 -8.97 -10.87 19.22
N ILE A 98 -8.56 -9.99 18.30
CA ILE A 98 -7.19 -9.90 17.79
C ILE A 98 -6.39 -9.03 18.78
N ILE A 99 -5.19 -9.47 19.13
CA ILE A 99 -4.29 -8.72 20.00
C ILE A 99 -3.91 -7.40 19.31
N SER A 100 -4.09 -6.27 20.01
CA SER A 100 -3.83 -4.93 19.51
C SER A 100 -3.07 -4.08 20.55
N GLY A 101 -2.66 -2.89 20.14
CA GLY A 101 -1.94 -1.95 20.98
C GLY A 101 -0.55 -2.47 21.39
N PRO A 102 0.00 -2.05 22.56
CA PRO A 102 1.36 -2.40 22.97
C PRO A 102 1.62 -3.92 23.08
N ARG A 103 0.60 -4.72 23.40
CA ARG A 103 0.72 -6.18 23.48
C ARG A 103 0.99 -6.82 22.13
N ALA A 104 0.39 -6.30 21.05
CA ALA A 104 0.66 -6.77 19.70
C ALA A 104 2.13 -6.59 19.32
N GLY A 105 2.75 -5.46 19.69
CA GLY A 105 4.16 -5.22 19.45
C GLY A 105 5.09 -6.15 20.24
N ILE A 106 4.70 -6.55 21.48
CA ILE A 106 5.45 -7.52 22.25
C ILE A 106 5.37 -8.90 21.61
N GLU A 107 4.18 -9.35 21.25
CA GLU A 107 3.95 -10.64 20.59
C GLU A 107 4.71 -10.70 19.25
N PHE A 108 4.58 -9.67 18.43
CA PHE A 108 5.29 -9.56 17.16
C PHE A 108 6.80 -9.78 17.29
N ARG A 109 7.44 -9.15 18.29
CA ARG A 109 8.88 -9.29 18.53
C ARG A 109 9.35 -10.71 18.85
N THR A 110 8.46 -11.58 19.30
CA THR A 110 8.80 -12.99 19.54
C THR A 110 8.88 -13.80 18.24
N MET A 111 8.29 -13.30 17.17
CA MET A 111 8.18 -13.97 15.88
C MET A 111 9.20 -13.51 14.85
N ILE A 112 9.93 -12.43 15.11
CA ILE A 112 10.91 -11.88 14.19
C ILE A 112 12.33 -11.95 14.74
N ALA A 113 13.31 -12.23 13.87
CA ALA A 113 14.73 -12.08 14.16
C ALA A 113 15.19 -10.65 13.86
N SER A 114 14.67 -10.04 12.78
CA SER A 114 14.94 -8.66 12.41
C SER A 114 13.85 -8.13 11.47
N HIS A 115 13.71 -6.79 11.42
CA HIS A 115 12.97 -6.09 10.37
C HIS A 115 13.58 -4.72 10.12
N THR A 116 13.29 -4.17 8.95
CA THR A 116 13.57 -2.77 8.59
C THR A 116 12.34 -2.19 7.93
N ASP A 117 12.03 -0.93 8.26
CA ASP A 117 10.90 -0.20 7.69
C ASP A 117 11.40 1.02 6.93
N THR A 118 10.82 1.27 5.77
CA THR A 118 11.14 2.43 4.93
C THR A 118 9.84 3.04 4.41
N THR A 119 9.66 4.34 4.62
CA THR A 119 8.55 5.07 3.99
C THR A 119 8.89 5.35 2.53
N THR A 120 7.98 5.00 1.65
CA THR A 120 8.13 5.16 0.19
C THR A 120 6.96 5.94 -0.38
N ARG A 121 7.14 6.44 -1.61
CA ARG A 121 6.08 7.06 -2.41
C ARG A 121 6.05 6.39 -3.78
N GLY A 122 4.88 5.95 -4.21
CA GLY A 122 4.74 5.26 -5.50
C GLY A 122 3.48 4.39 -5.55
N PRO A 123 3.37 3.53 -6.60
CA PRO A 123 4.39 3.31 -7.64
C PRO A 123 4.55 4.49 -8.61
N GLN A 124 5.77 4.71 -9.06
CA GLN A 124 6.11 5.72 -10.07
C GLN A 124 7.09 5.15 -11.08
N THR A 125 7.03 5.62 -12.32
CA THR A 125 8.06 5.34 -13.33
C THR A 125 9.21 6.34 -13.21
N ALA A 126 10.39 6.00 -13.75
CA ALA A 126 11.51 6.93 -13.81
C ALA A 126 11.14 8.23 -14.55
N ALA A 127 10.35 8.14 -15.63
CA ALA A 127 9.89 9.31 -16.37
C ALA A 127 9.00 10.23 -15.53
N GLN A 128 8.12 9.68 -14.68
CA GLN A 128 7.30 10.48 -13.76
C GLN A 128 8.16 11.19 -12.71
N ILE A 129 9.17 10.49 -12.16
CA ILE A 129 10.09 11.09 -11.20
C ILE A 129 10.91 12.20 -11.85
N LEU A 130 11.47 11.98 -13.05
CA LEU A 130 12.19 13.00 -13.82
C LEU A 130 11.33 14.22 -14.10
N ALA A 131 10.07 14.02 -14.48
CA ALA A 131 9.13 15.12 -14.71
C ALA A 131 8.92 15.99 -13.46
N THR A 132 8.89 15.41 -12.27
CA THR A 132 8.79 16.18 -11.00
C THR A 132 10.04 16.98 -10.69
N LEU A 133 11.20 16.58 -11.24
CA LEU A 133 12.47 17.30 -11.12
C LEU A 133 12.65 18.37 -12.22
N GLY A 134 11.70 18.47 -13.16
CA GLY A 134 11.80 19.37 -14.31
C GLY A 134 12.74 18.87 -15.43
N GLU A 135 13.16 17.61 -15.35
CA GLU A 135 14.00 16.95 -16.35
C GLU A 135 13.14 16.36 -17.49
N LYS A 136 13.74 16.28 -18.72
CA LYS A 136 13.08 15.74 -19.93
C LYS A 136 13.78 14.48 -20.40
#